data_3301b1cde6d59998f63b8270ed636637
#
_entry.id   3301b1cde6d59998f63b8270ed636637
#
_cell.length_a   1.000
_cell.length_b   1.000
_cell.length_c   1.000
_cell.angle_alpha   90.00
_cell.angle_beta   90.00
_cell.angle_gamma   90.00
#
_symmetry.space_group_name_H-M   'P 1'
#
loop_
_entity.id
_entity.type
_entity.pdbx_description
1 polymer ?
#
loop_
_entity_poly.entity_id
_entity_poly.type
_entity_poly.pdbx_seq_one_letter_code
_entity_poly.pdbx_strand_id
1 'polypeptide(L)'
;MYLIRRVYEVKPGLARKVATLVQQQGDAYTTAGQRSKVLVYFNGGTVPGANNRVYMEWTDETIDSPMREGLELPKEALKLGAAVRELLVDQYIEFFE
;
A
#
# COMPACT_ATOMS: atom_id res chain seq x y z
N MET A 1 16.60 -5.86 -9.31
CA MET A 1 15.78 -5.28 -8.23
C MET A 1 14.72 -4.39 -8.81
N TYR A 2 13.52 -4.50 -8.28
CA TYR A 2 12.37 -3.69 -8.72
C TYR A 2 11.88 -2.84 -7.57
N LEU A 3 11.43 -1.62 -7.88
CA LEU A 3 10.66 -0.80 -6.96
C LEU A 3 9.18 -1.07 -7.26
N ILE A 4 8.42 -1.39 -6.23
CA ILE A 4 7.00 -1.68 -6.34
C ILE A 4 6.26 -0.58 -5.60
N ARG A 5 5.30 0.05 -6.27
CA ARG A 5 4.49 1.12 -5.69
C ARG A 5 3.03 0.80 -5.83
N ARG A 6 2.35 0.73 -4.70
CA ARG A 6 0.89 0.67 -4.68
C ARG A 6 0.34 2.08 -4.50
N VAL A 7 -0.59 2.46 -5.36
CA VAL A 7 -1.20 3.79 -5.34
C VAL A 7 -2.66 3.64 -4.93
N TYR A 8 -3.06 4.43 -3.95
CA TYR A 8 -4.43 4.46 -3.42
C TYR A 8 -5.03 5.82 -3.70
N GLU A 9 -6.12 5.85 -4.46
CA GLU A 9 -6.95 7.04 -4.62
C GLU A 9 -8.01 7.00 -3.54
N VAL A 10 -7.97 7.97 -2.63
CA VAL A 10 -8.82 7.94 -1.44
C VAL A 10 -9.92 8.99 -1.52
N LYS A 11 -10.98 8.76 -0.78
CA LYS A 11 -12.07 9.72 -0.64
C LYS A 11 -11.53 11.00 -0.01
N PRO A 12 -12.05 12.18 -0.42
CA PRO A 12 -11.54 13.46 0.08
C PRO A 12 -11.49 13.52 1.61
N GLY A 13 -10.37 14.04 2.14
CA GLY A 13 -10.18 14.22 3.57
C GLY A 13 -9.71 12.97 4.33
N LEU A 14 -9.54 11.83 3.65
CA LEU A 14 -9.21 10.57 4.30
C LEU A 14 -7.76 10.10 4.08
N ALA A 15 -6.92 10.91 3.42
CA ALA A 15 -5.56 10.48 3.07
C ALA A 15 -4.72 10.10 4.30
N ARG A 16 -4.74 10.92 5.36
CA ARG A 16 -3.97 10.63 6.57
C ARG A 16 -4.43 9.34 7.23
N LYS A 17 -5.74 9.14 7.35
CA LYS A 17 -6.30 7.92 7.95
C LYS A 17 -5.92 6.69 7.15
N VAL A 18 -6.03 6.76 5.82
CA VAL A 18 -5.64 5.66 4.94
C VAL A 18 -4.14 5.41 5.03
N ALA A 19 -3.30 6.46 5.06
CA ALA A 19 -1.86 6.31 5.21
C ALA A 19 -1.50 5.54 6.49
N THR A 20 -2.15 5.82 7.60
CA THR A 20 -1.93 5.11 8.86
C THR A 20 -2.28 3.62 8.72
N LEU A 21 -3.44 3.30 8.14
CA LEU A 21 -3.86 1.91 7.92
C LEU A 21 -2.93 1.17 6.97
N VAL A 22 -2.51 1.83 5.90
CA VAL A 22 -1.59 1.28 4.90
C VAL A 22 -0.22 1.01 5.51
N GLN A 23 0.28 1.90 6.38
CA GLN A 23 1.53 1.67 7.10
C GLN A 23 1.45 0.41 7.98
N GLN A 24 0.37 0.26 8.72
CA GLN A 24 0.14 -0.92 9.57
C GLN A 24 0.06 -2.19 8.72
N GLN A 25 -0.64 -2.12 7.60
CA GLN A 25 -0.75 -3.25 6.67
C GLN A 25 0.63 -3.63 6.11
N GLY A 26 1.40 -2.65 5.67
CA GLY A 26 2.75 -2.87 5.14
C GLY A 26 3.68 -3.48 6.18
N ASP A 27 3.61 -3.00 7.43
CA ASP A 27 4.41 -3.53 8.54
C ASP A 27 4.05 -5.00 8.83
N ALA A 28 2.79 -5.36 8.71
CA ALA A 28 2.36 -6.76 8.87
C ALA A 28 2.97 -7.66 7.81
N TYR A 29 3.04 -7.23 6.55
CA TYR A 29 3.71 -7.96 5.48
C TYR A 29 5.22 -8.09 5.73
N THR A 30 5.85 -7.02 6.19
CA THR A 30 7.30 -7.03 6.50
C THR A 30 7.59 -7.99 7.65
N THR A 31 6.79 -7.97 8.70
CA THR A 31 6.92 -8.87 9.84
C THR A 31 6.76 -10.34 9.43
N ALA A 32 5.88 -10.61 8.46
CA ALA A 32 5.69 -11.95 7.92
C ALA A 32 6.79 -12.38 6.94
N GLY A 33 7.79 -11.53 6.68
CA GLY A 33 8.88 -11.82 5.75
C GLY A 33 8.49 -11.76 4.28
N GLN A 34 7.35 -11.18 3.95
CA GLN A 34 6.80 -11.15 2.59
C GLN A 34 7.15 -9.89 1.82
N ARG A 35 7.56 -8.83 2.50
CA ARG A 35 8.00 -7.57 1.90
C ARG A 35 9.18 -7.00 2.64
N SER A 36 10.06 -6.30 1.95
CA SER A 36 11.04 -5.45 2.57
C SER A 36 10.33 -4.31 3.32
N LYS A 37 11.08 -3.53 4.09
CA LYS A 37 10.50 -2.40 4.82
C LYS A 37 9.76 -1.48 3.86
N VAL A 38 8.51 -1.17 4.16
CA VAL A 38 7.68 -0.32 3.32
C VAL A 38 7.88 1.16 3.67
N LEU A 39 7.77 2.00 2.65
CA LEU A 39 7.72 3.46 2.81
C LEU A 39 6.32 3.89 2.42
N VAL A 40 5.65 4.61 3.32
CA VAL A 40 4.30 5.15 3.08
C VAL A 40 4.35 6.67 3.12
N TYR A 41 3.72 7.30 2.14
CA TYR A 41 3.59 8.75 2.07
C TYR A 41 2.27 9.11 1.41
N PHE A 42 1.85 10.36 1.57
CA PHE A 42 0.54 10.76 1.06
C PHE A 42 0.48 12.25 0.73
N ASN A 43 -0.50 12.61 -0.08
CA ASN A 43 -0.85 13.99 -0.36
C ASN A 43 -2.35 14.17 -0.12
N GLY A 44 -2.68 14.92 0.92
CA GLY A 44 -4.07 15.25 1.26
C GLY A 44 -4.53 16.57 0.68
N GLY A 45 -3.70 17.22 -0.17
CA GLY A 45 -4.05 18.48 -0.79
C GLY A 45 -3.28 19.70 -0.27
N THR A 46 -2.33 19.49 0.67
CA THR A 46 -1.54 20.59 1.26
C THR A 46 -0.22 20.84 0.55
N VAL A 47 0.19 19.96 -0.36
CA VAL A 47 1.43 20.09 -1.14
C VAL A 47 1.11 19.90 -2.63
N PRO A 48 1.99 20.39 -3.53
CA PRO A 48 1.80 20.16 -4.97
C PRO A 48 1.79 18.66 -5.31
N GLY A 49 1.00 18.30 -6.31
CA GLY A 49 0.88 16.93 -6.79
C GLY A 49 -0.56 16.45 -6.81
N ALA A 50 -0.78 15.19 -7.12
CA ALA A 50 -2.11 14.60 -7.14
C ALA A 50 -2.69 14.52 -5.72
N ASN A 51 -3.84 15.15 -5.51
CA ASN A 51 -4.51 15.20 -4.21
C ASN A 51 -5.19 13.87 -3.88
N ASN A 52 -5.40 13.63 -2.59
CA ASN A 52 -6.14 12.47 -2.10
C ASN A 52 -5.49 11.17 -2.57
N ARG A 53 -4.17 11.10 -2.44
CA ARG A 53 -3.38 9.93 -2.83
C ARG A 53 -2.55 9.46 -1.65
N VAL A 54 -2.51 8.14 -1.49
CA VAL A 54 -1.60 7.46 -0.56
C VAL A 54 -0.76 6.49 -1.36
N TYR A 55 0.51 6.37 -1.00
CA TYR A 55 1.47 5.51 -1.69
C TYR A 55 2.13 4.60 -0.68
N MET A 56 2.30 3.34 -1.07
CA MET A 56 3.14 2.39 -0.33
C MET A 56 4.13 1.79 -1.31
N GLU A 57 5.42 1.89 -1.00
CA GLU A 57 6.45 1.31 -1.86
C GLU A 57 7.40 0.42 -1.08
N TRP A 58 7.91 -0.59 -1.77
CA TRP A 58 8.92 -1.51 -1.27
C TRP A 58 9.74 -2.02 -2.45
N THR A 59 10.79 -2.77 -2.17
CA THR A 59 11.64 -3.36 -3.22
C THR A 59 11.55 -4.86 -3.20
N ASP A 60 11.73 -5.48 -4.36
CA ASP A 60 11.79 -6.94 -4.51
C ASP A 60 12.77 -7.29 -5.63
N GLU A 61 13.36 -8.47 -5.56
CA GLU A 61 14.25 -8.97 -6.61
C GLU A 61 13.48 -9.49 -7.82
N THR A 62 12.21 -9.84 -7.64
CA THR A 62 11.36 -10.41 -8.69
C THR A 62 10.04 -9.66 -8.80
N ILE A 63 9.38 -9.80 -9.95
CA ILE A 63 8.03 -9.29 -10.16
C ILE A 63 7.06 -10.44 -9.84
N ASP A 64 6.54 -10.43 -8.61
CA ASP A 64 5.59 -11.44 -8.14
C ASP A 64 4.22 -10.82 -7.88
N SER A 65 3.18 -11.51 -8.29
CA SER A 65 1.83 -11.08 -7.95
C SER A 65 1.63 -11.21 -6.43
N PRO A 66 1.10 -10.18 -5.76
CA PRO A 66 0.73 -10.29 -4.35
C PRO A 66 -0.45 -11.25 -4.13
N MET A 67 -1.11 -11.67 -5.21
CA MET A 67 -2.23 -12.61 -5.18
C MET A 67 -1.84 -13.99 -5.72
N ARG A 68 -0.53 -14.27 -5.83
CA ARG A 68 -0.06 -15.55 -6.37
C ARG A 68 -0.48 -16.73 -5.50
N GLU A 69 -0.71 -17.87 -6.16
CA GLU A 69 -1.08 -19.10 -5.49
C GLU A 69 0.01 -19.56 -4.53
N GLY A 70 -0.39 -20.07 -3.38
CA GLY A 70 0.53 -20.56 -2.35
C GLY A 70 1.05 -19.49 -1.40
N LEU A 71 0.75 -18.20 -1.64
CA LEU A 71 1.11 -17.14 -0.73
C LEU A 71 0.05 -17.00 0.35
N GLU A 72 0.43 -17.27 1.60
CA GLU A 72 -0.45 -17.11 2.74
C GLU A 72 -0.31 -15.68 3.30
N LEU A 73 -1.34 -14.87 3.15
CA LEU A 73 -1.33 -13.49 3.60
C LEU A 73 -1.57 -13.41 5.11
N PRO A 74 -0.89 -12.48 5.83
CA PRO A 74 -1.14 -12.29 7.25
C PRO A 74 -2.59 -11.87 7.49
N LYS A 75 -3.22 -12.46 8.51
CA LYS A 75 -4.63 -12.15 8.85
C LYS A 75 -4.82 -10.67 9.14
N GLU A 76 -3.87 -10.06 9.86
CA GLU A 76 -3.93 -8.64 10.18
C GLU A 76 -3.87 -7.76 8.92
N ALA A 77 -3.04 -8.13 7.96
CA ALA A 77 -2.95 -7.41 6.68
C ALA A 77 -4.26 -7.48 5.91
N LEU A 78 -4.93 -8.63 5.91
CA LEU A 78 -6.23 -8.80 5.26
C LEU A 78 -7.30 -7.95 5.93
N LYS A 79 -7.32 -7.90 7.25
CA LYS A 79 -8.27 -7.08 8.03
C LYS A 79 -8.06 -5.60 7.74
N LEU A 80 -6.81 -5.13 7.76
CA LEU A 80 -6.47 -3.75 7.46
C LEU A 80 -6.79 -3.39 6.01
N GLY A 81 -6.53 -4.32 5.07
CA GLY A 81 -6.87 -4.14 3.66
C GLY A 81 -8.36 -3.96 3.44
N ALA A 82 -9.20 -4.70 4.17
CA ALA A 82 -10.64 -4.54 4.10
C ALA A 82 -11.06 -3.15 4.61
N ALA A 83 -10.48 -2.67 5.71
CA ALA A 83 -10.75 -1.34 6.24
C ALA A 83 -10.31 -0.23 5.25
N VAL A 84 -9.16 -0.39 4.63
CA VAL A 84 -8.66 0.55 3.61
C VAL A 84 -9.63 0.61 2.43
N ARG A 85 -10.10 -0.55 1.95
CA ARG A 85 -10.95 -0.64 0.77
C ARG A 85 -12.23 0.18 0.89
N GLU A 86 -12.79 0.28 2.09
CA GLU A 86 -13.99 1.07 2.38
C GLU A 86 -13.76 2.59 2.14
N LEU A 87 -12.51 3.03 2.18
CA LEU A 87 -12.12 4.44 2.12
C LEU A 87 -11.55 4.84 0.76
N LEU A 88 -11.48 3.89 -0.18
CA LEU A 88 -10.87 4.11 -1.49
C LEU A 88 -11.88 4.50 -2.55
N VAL A 89 -11.39 5.26 -3.53
CA VAL A 89 -12.05 5.47 -4.83
C VAL A 89 -11.49 4.44 -5.81
N ASP A 90 -10.16 4.24 -5.80
CA ASP A 90 -9.48 3.30 -6.70
C ASP A 90 -8.12 2.92 -6.11
N GLN A 91 -7.54 1.85 -6.62
CA GLN A 91 -6.16 1.47 -6.31
C GLN A 91 -5.54 0.72 -7.48
N TYR A 92 -4.23 0.86 -7.61
CA TYR A 92 -3.46 0.15 -8.62
C TYR A 92 -2.02 -0.04 -8.15
N ILE A 93 -1.28 -0.88 -8.88
CA ILE A 93 0.11 -1.21 -8.55
C ILE A 93 1.00 -0.90 -9.75
N GLU A 94 2.19 -0.37 -9.48
CA GLU A 94 3.19 -0.04 -10.49
C GLU A 94 4.51 -0.72 -10.15
N PHE A 95 5.22 -1.17 -11.17
CA PHE A 95 6.55 -1.76 -11.03
C PHE A 95 7.55 -0.94 -11.82
N PHE A 96 8.71 -0.67 -11.20
CA PHE A 96 9.80 0.09 -11.82
C PHE A 96 11.10 -0.71 -11.72
N GLU A 97 11.92 -0.60 -12.76
CA GLU A 97 13.27 -1.16 -12.74
C GLU A 97 14.27 -0.19 -12.13
#